data_24aeb2038bd68abb330827bf92449cd0
#
_entry.id   24aeb2038bd68abb330827bf92449cd0
#
_cell.length_a   1.000
_cell.length_b   1.000
_cell.length_c   1.000
_cell.angle_alpha   90.00
_cell.angle_beta   90.00
_cell.angle_gamma   90.00
#
_symmetry.space_group_name_H-M   'P 1'
#
loop_
_entity.id
_entity.type
_entity.pdbx_description
1 polymer ?
#
loop_
_entity_poly.entity_id
_entity_poly.type
_entity_poly.pdbx_seq_one_letter_code
_entity_poly.pdbx_strand_id
1 'polypeptide(L)'
;PLNVDVGRASEILRRVGREVYADEELHAQLLDEPAVMGVESIELDQLHVRVVARTLPGRQFLVGRALRWRVAEALRREGITVAAELDTAKPTDMTS
;
A
#
# COMPACT_ATOMS: atom_id res chain seq x y z
N PRO A 1 -12.31 -17.26 -15.47
CA PRO A 1 -12.48 -16.79 -14.22
C PRO A 1 -11.64 -15.70 -13.87
N LEU A 2 -12.10 -15.07 -13.02
CA LEU A 2 -11.66 -13.95 -12.68
C LEU A 2 -10.78 -13.99 -11.61
N ASN A 3 -9.85 -14.81 -11.61
CA ASN A 3 -8.94 -14.90 -10.54
C ASN A 3 -7.98 -13.81 -10.60
N VAL A 4 -7.83 -13.13 -9.52
CA VAL A 4 -6.81 -12.11 -9.40
C VAL A 4 -5.50 -12.82 -9.14
N ASP A 5 -4.48 -12.45 -9.87
CA ASP A 5 -3.15 -13.02 -9.68
C ASP A 5 -2.49 -12.32 -8.49
N VAL A 6 -2.49 -12.99 -7.36
CA VAL A 6 -1.98 -12.43 -6.12
C VAL A 6 -0.49 -12.13 -6.22
N GLY A 7 0.25 -12.98 -6.93
CA GLY A 7 1.68 -12.73 -7.10
C GLY A 7 1.95 -11.47 -7.87
N ARG A 8 1.20 -11.26 -8.95
CA ARG A 8 1.38 -10.05 -9.73
C ARG A 8 0.95 -8.83 -8.95
N ALA A 9 -0.15 -8.95 -8.20
CA ALA A 9 -0.59 -7.84 -7.38
C ALA A 9 0.46 -7.48 -6.35
N SER A 10 1.08 -8.47 -5.75
CA SER A 10 2.14 -8.23 -4.77
C SER A 10 3.30 -7.49 -5.40
N GLU A 11 3.68 -7.85 -6.62
CA GLU A 11 4.75 -7.16 -7.31
C GLU A 11 4.41 -5.72 -7.59
N ILE A 12 3.17 -5.47 -8.02
CA ILE A 12 2.72 -4.13 -8.30
C ILE A 12 2.78 -3.28 -7.03
N LEU A 13 2.35 -3.86 -5.91
CA LEU A 13 2.34 -3.14 -4.65
C LEU A 13 3.75 -2.84 -4.16
N ARG A 14 4.66 -3.78 -4.34
CA ARG A 14 6.05 -3.52 -3.96
C ARG A 14 6.65 -2.43 -4.80
N ARG A 15 6.31 -2.39 -6.09
CA ARG A 15 6.77 -1.32 -6.94
C ARG A 15 6.23 0.03 -6.48
N VAL A 16 4.94 0.06 -6.11
CA VAL A 16 4.36 1.29 -5.59
C VAL A 16 5.08 1.74 -4.33
N GLY A 17 5.40 0.80 -3.45
CA GLY A 17 6.13 1.13 -2.23
C GLY A 17 7.47 1.76 -2.53
N ARG A 18 8.18 1.22 -3.51
CA ARG A 18 9.47 1.78 -3.90
C ARG A 18 9.31 3.18 -4.49
N GLU A 19 8.27 3.35 -5.30
CA GLU A 19 8.02 4.65 -5.93
C GLU A 19 7.65 5.71 -4.90
N VAL A 20 6.85 5.32 -3.91
CA VAL A 20 6.50 6.22 -2.83
C VAL A 20 7.74 6.63 -2.05
N TYR A 21 8.60 5.66 -1.78
CA TYR A 21 9.80 5.95 -1.02
C TYR A 21 10.76 6.84 -1.80
N ALA A 22 10.74 6.76 -3.12
CA ALA A 22 11.60 7.56 -3.97
C ALA A 22 11.03 8.96 -4.24
N ASP A 23 9.77 9.17 -3.92
CA ASP A 23 9.13 10.47 -4.11
C ASP A 23 9.68 11.41 -3.06
N GLU A 24 10.22 12.55 -3.49
CA GLU A 24 10.90 13.43 -2.58
C GLU A 24 10.07 13.86 -1.40
N GLU A 25 8.84 14.23 -1.65
CA GLU A 25 7.99 14.72 -0.58
C GLU A 25 7.60 13.63 0.40
N LEU A 26 7.29 12.47 -0.13
CA LEU A 26 6.87 11.37 0.73
C LEU A 26 8.06 10.77 1.46
N HIS A 27 9.21 10.71 0.80
CA HIS A 27 10.40 10.19 1.43
C HIS A 27 10.73 10.94 2.72
N ALA A 28 10.53 12.25 2.70
CA ALA A 28 10.83 13.08 3.88
C ALA A 28 9.93 12.74 5.06
N GLN A 29 8.81 12.09 4.81
CA GLN A 29 7.84 11.76 5.85
C GLN A 29 7.98 10.31 6.33
N LEU A 30 8.80 9.51 5.65
CA LEU A 30 8.89 8.09 5.91
C LEU A 30 10.16 7.74 6.64
N LEU A 31 10.06 6.76 7.51
CA LEU A 31 11.24 6.23 8.21
C LEU A 31 11.92 5.17 7.37
N ASP A 32 11.17 4.43 6.56
CA ASP A 32 11.73 3.45 5.66
C ASP A 32 10.71 3.18 4.56
N GLU A 33 11.07 2.30 3.65
CA GLU A 33 10.22 1.98 2.52
C GLU A 33 8.95 1.27 2.99
N PRO A 34 7.79 1.63 2.46
CA PRO A 34 6.56 0.91 2.81
C PRO A 34 6.68 -0.57 2.48
N ALA A 35 6.15 -1.40 3.36
CA ALA A 35 6.27 -2.85 3.25
C ALA A 35 4.93 -3.47 2.95
N VAL A 36 4.93 -4.40 2.01
CA VAL A 36 3.74 -5.17 1.69
C VAL A 36 3.70 -6.33 2.65
N MET A 37 2.72 -6.33 3.55
CA MET A 37 2.65 -7.33 4.61
C MET A 37 1.72 -8.47 4.26
N GLY A 38 0.77 -8.27 3.37
CA GLY A 38 -0.11 -9.35 2.98
C GLY A 38 -0.97 -8.97 1.81
N VAL A 39 -1.20 -9.93 0.93
CA VAL A 39 -2.10 -9.77 -0.19
C VAL A 39 -2.88 -11.06 -0.28
N GLU A 40 -4.19 -10.97 -0.20
CA GLU A 40 -5.04 -12.14 -0.24
C GLU A 40 -6.22 -11.92 -1.15
N SER A 41 -6.66 -12.98 -1.79
CA SER A 41 -7.86 -12.93 -2.56
C SER A 41 -9.02 -13.27 -1.64
N ILE A 42 -9.98 -12.37 -1.50
CA ILE A 42 -11.11 -12.66 -0.63
C ILE A 42 -12.34 -13.00 -1.42
N GLU A 43 -12.39 -12.59 -2.68
CA GLU A 43 -13.48 -12.99 -3.57
C GLU A 43 -12.90 -13.09 -4.95
N LEU A 44 -13.68 -13.50 -5.90
CA LEU A 44 -13.16 -13.80 -7.22
C LEU A 44 -12.37 -12.65 -7.82
N ASP A 45 -12.79 -11.44 -7.59
CA ASP A 45 -12.15 -10.30 -8.20
C ASP A 45 -11.72 -9.23 -7.21
N GLN A 46 -11.61 -9.59 -5.93
CA GLN A 46 -11.24 -8.61 -4.92
C GLN A 46 -10.02 -9.05 -4.16
N LEU A 47 -9.19 -8.10 -3.84
CA LEU A 47 -8.00 -8.33 -3.03
C LEU A 47 -8.10 -7.60 -1.72
N HIS A 48 -7.62 -8.26 -0.71
CA HIS A 48 -7.39 -7.62 0.58
C HIS A 48 -5.89 -7.38 0.68
N VAL A 49 -5.50 -6.12 0.80
CA VAL A 49 -4.11 -5.74 0.74
C VAL A 49 -3.71 -5.06 2.04
N ARG A 50 -2.58 -5.44 2.55
CA ARG A 50 -2.06 -4.79 3.75
C ARG A 50 -0.66 -4.28 3.47
N VAL A 51 -0.53 -2.97 3.49
CA VAL A 51 0.75 -2.29 3.30
C VAL A 51 0.99 -1.44 4.54
N VAL A 52 2.16 -1.55 5.09
CA VAL A 52 2.50 -0.82 6.31
C VAL A 52 3.59 0.18 6.00
N ALA A 53 3.38 1.40 6.42
CA ALA A 53 4.38 2.44 6.25
C ALA A 53 4.68 3.05 7.61
N ARG A 54 5.94 3.17 7.94
CA ARG A 54 6.34 3.82 9.18
C ARG A 54 6.72 5.24 8.86
N THR A 55 6.13 6.18 9.57
CA THR A 55 6.27 7.59 9.26
C THR A 55 6.79 8.37 10.46
N LEU A 56 7.19 9.58 10.19
CA LEU A 56 7.44 10.52 11.27
C LEU A 56 6.13 10.79 11.99
N PRO A 57 6.19 11.15 13.27
CA PRO A 57 4.98 11.41 14.04
C PRO A 57 4.12 12.49 13.38
N GLY A 58 2.83 12.22 13.33
CA GLY A 58 1.89 13.18 12.77
C GLY A 58 1.75 13.11 11.26
N ARG A 59 2.53 12.26 10.59
CA ARG A 59 2.49 12.21 9.14
C ARG A 59 1.74 11.01 8.58
N GLN A 60 1.22 10.18 9.47
CA GLN A 60 0.59 8.93 9.03
C GLN A 60 -0.62 9.16 8.14
N PHE A 61 -1.38 10.22 8.37
CA PHE A 61 -2.58 10.45 7.56
C PHE A 61 -2.21 10.89 6.14
N LEU A 62 -1.22 11.74 6.04
CA LEU A 62 -0.78 12.21 4.74
C LEU A 62 -0.19 11.07 3.92
N VAL A 63 0.69 10.30 4.53
CA VAL A 63 1.31 9.17 3.85
C VAL A 63 0.27 8.12 3.52
N GLY A 64 -0.65 7.87 4.44
CA GLY A 64 -1.69 6.87 4.21
C GLY A 64 -2.58 7.22 3.04
N ARG A 65 -2.93 8.49 2.92
CA ARG A 65 -3.78 8.93 1.81
C ARG A 65 -3.04 8.77 0.49
N ALA A 66 -1.76 9.14 0.46
CA ALA A 66 -0.97 9.01 -0.75
C ALA A 66 -0.81 7.55 -1.16
N LEU A 67 -0.55 6.68 -0.18
CA LEU A 67 -0.40 5.27 -0.45
C LEU A 67 -1.69 4.67 -0.99
N ARG A 68 -2.82 4.98 -0.35
CA ARG A 68 -4.10 4.46 -0.81
C ARG A 68 -4.36 4.86 -2.25
N TRP A 69 -4.10 6.11 -2.56
CA TRP A 69 -4.37 6.61 -3.90
C TRP A 69 -3.46 5.91 -4.93
N ARG A 70 -2.19 5.81 -4.61
CA ARG A 70 -1.23 5.22 -5.55
C ARG A 70 -1.45 3.72 -5.73
N VAL A 71 -1.80 3.02 -4.65
CA VAL A 71 -2.10 1.60 -4.74
C VAL A 71 -3.35 1.38 -5.58
N ALA A 72 -4.40 2.16 -5.31
CA ALA A 72 -5.64 2.00 -6.05
C ALA A 72 -5.42 2.30 -7.52
N GLU A 73 -4.65 3.33 -7.82
CA GLU A 73 -4.39 3.70 -9.18
C GLU A 73 -3.58 2.64 -9.92
N ALA A 74 -2.56 2.10 -9.28
CA ALA A 74 -1.71 1.11 -9.91
C ALA A 74 -2.49 -0.18 -10.19
N LEU A 75 -3.30 -0.60 -9.24
CA LEU A 75 -4.07 -1.82 -9.42
C LEU A 75 -5.20 -1.63 -10.43
N ARG A 76 -5.79 -0.44 -10.43
CA ARG A 76 -6.84 -0.15 -11.39
C ARG A 76 -6.30 -0.20 -12.82
N ARG A 77 -5.09 0.27 -13.04
CA ARG A 77 -4.47 0.20 -14.36
C ARG A 77 -4.30 -1.24 -14.83
N GLU A 78 -4.18 -2.16 -13.88
CA GLU A 78 -4.02 -3.56 -14.22
C GLU A 78 -5.37 -4.30 -14.22
N GLY A 79 -6.46 -3.58 -14.04
CA GLY A 79 -7.77 -4.17 -14.06
C GLY A 79 -8.14 -4.90 -12.79
N ILE A 80 -7.48 -4.58 -11.69
CA ILE A 80 -7.70 -5.28 -10.43
C ILE A 80 -8.51 -4.40 -9.49
N THR A 81 -9.58 -4.97 -8.93
CA THR A 81 -10.41 -4.28 -7.98
C THR A 81 -9.91 -4.58 -6.56
N VAL A 82 -9.79 -3.55 -5.76
CA VAL A 82 -9.28 -3.70 -4.43
C VAL A 82 -10.34 -3.39 -3.41
N ALA A 83 -10.57 -4.31 -2.52
CA ALA A 83 -11.39 -4.03 -1.37
C ALA A 83 -10.43 -3.68 -0.29
N ALA A 84 -10.07 -2.46 -0.20
CA ALA A 84 -8.91 -2.20 0.44
C ALA A 84 -8.88 -1.89 1.80
N GLU A 85 -8.00 -2.39 2.49
CA GLU A 85 -7.65 -1.95 3.70
C GLU A 85 -6.24 -1.67 3.66
N LEU A 86 -5.79 -0.47 3.75
CA LEU A 86 -4.40 -0.10 3.85
C LEU A 86 -4.12 0.29 5.27
N ASP A 87 -3.26 -0.43 5.86
CA ASP A 87 -2.86 -0.14 7.20
C ASP A 87 -1.65 0.73 7.12
N THR A 88 -1.83 2.01 7.38
CA THR A 88 -0.68 2.81 7.34
C THR A 88 -0.28 3.06 8.68
N ALA A 89 0.23 2.54 9.29
CA ALA A 89 0.79 2.79 10.31
C ALA A 89 1.01 3.39 11.15
N LYS A 90 1.15 3.21 11.76
CA LYS A 90 1.53 3.39 12.83
C LYS A 90 2.81 3.73 12.93
N PRO A 91 3.12 4.72 13.36
CA PRO A 91 4.43 5.06 13.56
C PRO A 91 4.83 4.24 14.59
N THR A 92 5.39 3.89 14.50
CA THR A 92 5.88 3.14 15.42
C THR A 92 5.11 3.02 16.52
N ASP A 93 4.64 3.06 16.58
CA ASP A 93 4.10 2.76 17.29
C ASP A 93 3.27 2.87 17.61
N MET A 94 3.14 2.95 17.58
CA MET A 94 2.56 2.90 17.73
C MET A 94 1.73 2.91 18.25
N THR A 95 1.59 2.91 18.49
CA THR A 95 0.93 2.77 18.88
C THR A 95 0.18 3.22 19.16
N SER A 96 0.09 3.27 19.18
CA SER A 96 -0.49 3.43 19.26
C SER A 96 -1.00 3.65 19.32
#